data_854930853a203e13bec1a2d522f93805
#
_entry.id   854930853a203e13bec1a2d522f93805
#
_cell.length_a   1.000
_cell.length_b   1.000
_cell.length_c   1.000
_cell.angle_alpha   90.00
_cell.angle_beta   90.00
_cell.angle_gamma   90.00
#
_symmetry.space_group_name_H-M   'P 1'
#
loop_
_entity.id
_entity.type
_entity.pdbx_description
1 polymer ?
#
loop_
_entity_poly.entity_id
_entity_poly.type
_entity_poly.pdbx_seq_one_letter_code
_entity_poly.pdbx_strand_id
1 'polypeptide(L)'
;MTTLNIVFLDKTGVPTHEIPRPSFAHTWTEYDSTDASQTFERVKDADIIITSKVLLTRELLSQLPKLKLIAITATGTNNVDLVAAKEFGITVKNVTGYSTTTVPEHVLAMIFALKHSLIGYHRDQITSDRWATCGQFCYVDYPVTDIRGSTLAVFGKGNTGSEVARLAQAVGMNVIFAEHQGATEIRAGYTAFEDAFKQADIISLHCPLTESTQNLINAETLALMKPTAYLINTGRGPLVDEVALLNALENGKIAGAALDVLVKEPPEKDNPLMQAAKRLPNLLITPHVAWASDSAVTTLVNKVTQNMEEFVRTGQ
;
A
#
# COMPACT_ATOMS: atom_id res chain seq x y z
N MET A 1 -37.62 9.92 -13.44
CA MET A 1 -36.23 9.98 -12.92
C MET A 1 -35.30 9.81 -14.11
N THR A 2 -34.27 10.63 -14.23
CA THR A 2 -33.30 10.53 -15.33
C THR A 2 -32.44 9.29 -15.13
N THR A 3 -32.28 8.46 -16.14
CA THR A 3 -31.38 7.29 -16.10
C THR A 3 -29.93 7.79 -16.14
N LEU A 4 -29.13 7.47 -15.11
CA LEU A 4 -27.72 7.85 -15.04
C LEU A 4 -26.83 6.85 -15.76
N ASN A 5 -25.81 7.33 -16.46
CA ASN A 5 -24.85 6.48 -17.14
C ASN A 5 -23.61 6.24 -16.27
N ILE A 6 -23.40 5.01 -15.84
CA ILE A 6 -22.28 4.58 -14.99
C ILE A 6 -21.25 3.84 -15.84
N VAL A 7 -19.99 4.25 -15.75
CA VAL A 7 -18.87 3.60 -16.44
C VAL A 7 -17.82 3.18 -15.42
N PHE A 8 -17.53 1.87 -15.37
CA PHE A 8 -16.44 1.29 -14.57
C PHE A 8 -15.24 1.02 -15.46
N LEU A 9 -14.14 1.75 -15.23
CA LEU A 9 -13.01 1.81 -16.16
C LEU A 9 -12.03 0.63 -16.05
N ASP A 10 -11.90 0.03 -14.85
CA ASP A 10 -10.82 -0.91 -14.53
C ASP A 10 -11.26 -1.95 -13.48
N LYS A 11 -12.26 -2.79 -13.85
CA LYS A 11 -12.85 -3.75 -12.90
C LYS A 11 -11.85 -4.79 -12.37
N THR A 12 -10.75 -5.06 -13.11
CA THR A 12 -9.67 -5.92 -12.63
C THR A 12 -8.94 -5.35 -11.42
N GLY A 13 -9.12 -4.05 -11.12
CA GLY A 13 -8.68 -3.45 -9.86
C GLY A 13 -9.47 -3.94 -8.63
N VAL A 14 -10.59 -4.67 -8.84
CA VAL A 14 -11.38 -5.35 -7.79
C VAL A 14 -11.62 -6.81 -8.22
N PRO A 15 -10.60 -7.67 -8.15
CA PRO A 15 -10.56 -8.92 -8.93
C PRO A 15 -11.50 -10.02 -8.46
N THR A 16 -11.93 -10.02 -7.21
CA THR A 16 -12.63 -11.18 -6.61
C THR A 16 -14.12 -10.95 -6.37
N HIS A 17 -14.59 -9.70 -6.49
CA HIS A 17 -15.97 -9.33 -6.18
C HIS A 17 -16.52 -8.38 -7.23
N GLU A 18 -17.82 -8.50 -7.50
CA GLU A 18 -18.55 -7.52 -8.29
C GLU A 18 -19.03 -6.37 -7.40
N ILE A 19 -19.04 -5.15 -7.96
CA ILE A 19 -19.66 -4.01 -7.28
C ILE A 19 -21.19 -4.18 -7.40
N PRO A 20 -21.93 -4.24 -6.27
CA PRO A 20 -23.39 -4.35 -6.31
C PRO A 20 -24.00 -3.18 -7.09
N ARG A 21 -25.00 -3.49 -7.93
CA ARG A 21 -25.69 -2.45 -8.70
C ARG A 21 -26.50 -1.54 -7.79
N PRO A 22 -26.44 -0.20 -7.97
CA PRO A 22 -27.24 0.71 -7.16
C PRO A 22 -28.74 0.59 -7.50
N SER A 23 -29.60 0.99 -6.55
CA SER A 23 -31.05 0.86 -6.67
C SER A 23 -31.73 1.88 -7.59
N PHE A 24 -31.06 2.99 -7.94
CA PHE A 24 -31.60 4.01 -8.83
C PHE A 24 -31.50 3.60 -10.30
N ALA A 25 -32.32 4.23 -11.17
CA ALA A 25 -32.32 3.96 -12.62
C ALA A 25 -30.98 4.33 -13.25
N HIS A 26 -30.30 3.36 -13.88
CA HIS A 26 -28.98 3.56 -14.48
C HIS A 26 -28.76 2.64 -15.69
N THR A 27 -27.80 3.02 -16.54
CA THR A 27 -27.07 2.13 -17.44
C THR A 27 -25.73 1.82 -16.83
N TRP A 28 -25.16 0.65 -17.14
CA TRP A 28 -23.88 0.22 -16.60
C TRP A 28 -23.00 -0.35 -17.68
N THR A 29 -21.84 0.27 -17.87
CA THR A 29 -20.79 -0.22 -18.77
C THR A 29 -19.53 -0.46 -17.95
N GLU A 30 -18.85 -1.59 -18.16
CA GLU A 30 -17.63 -1.92 -17.45
C GLU A 30 -16.56 -2.44 -18.40
N TYR A 31 -15.30 -2.14 -18.04
CA TYR A 31 -14.12 -2.55 -18.78
C TYR A 31 -13.15 -3.25 -17.83
N ASP A 32 -12.46 -4.29 -18.31
CA ASP A 32 -11.44 -4.99 -17.54
C ASP A 32 -10.28 -4.05 -17.18
N SER A 33 -9.81 -3.28 -18.14
CA SER A 33 -8.79 -2.25 -17.98
C SER A 33 -9.01 -1.13 -18.99
N THR A 34 -8.49 0.06 -18.74
CA THR A 34 -8.62 1.22 -19.64
C THR A 34 -7.28 1.92 -19.77
N ASP A 35 -6.75 1.99 -20.98
CA ASP A 35 -5.56 2.77 -21.28
C ASP A 35 -5.88 4.27 -21.43
N ALA A 36 -4.86 5.12 -21.28
CA ALA A 36 -5.02 6.57 -21.37
C ALA A 36 -5.65 7.02 -22.70
N SER A 37 -5.30 6.36 -23.82
CA SER A 37 -5.85 6.65 -25.16
C SER A 37 -7.33 6.29 -25.31
N GLN A 38 -7.86 5.43 -24.47
CA GLN A 38 -9.25 4.96 -24.52
C GLN A 38 -10.16 5.72 -23.55
N THR A 39 -9.57 6.39 -22.56
CA THR A 39 -10.31 6.90 -21.39
C THR A 39 -11.41 7.87 -21.83
N PHE A 40 -11.09 8.88 -22.65
CA PHE A 40 -12.08 9.88 -23.09
C PHE A 40 -13.28 9.25 -23.79
N GLU A 41 -13.06 8.41 -24.80
CA GLU A 41 -14.14 7.79 -25.56
C GLU A 41 -15.07 6.92 -24.68
N ARG A 42 -14.51 6.31 -23.64
CA ARG A 42 -15.27 5.48 -22.70
C ARG A 42 -16.13 6.28 -21.73
N VAL A 43 -15.70 7.51 -21.36
CA VAL A 43 -16.36 8.29 -20.30
C VAL A 43 -17.05 9.55 -20.80
N LYS A 44 -16.96 9.94 -22.07
CA LYS A 44 -17.49 11.21 -22.60
C LYS A 44 -18.99 11.45 -22.33
N ASP A 45 -19.75 10.38 -22.14
CA ASP A 45 -21.19 10.44 -21.85
C ASP A 45 -21.53 9.96 -20.42
N ALA A 46 -20.53 9.69 -19.58
CA ALA A 46 -20.75 9.20 -18.22
C ALA A 46 -21.29 10.30 -17.27
N ASP A 47 -22.27 9.95 -16.45
CA ASP A 47 -22.70 10.74 -15.28
C ASP A 47 -21.87 10.35 -14.05
N ILE A 48 -21.49 9.06 -13.95
CA ILE A 48 -20.71 8.50 -12.84
C ILE A 48 -19.57 7.66 -13.44
N ILE A 49 -18.35 7.91 -12.95
CA ILE A 49 -17.16 7.07 -13.24
C ILE A 49 -16.82 6.29 -11.99
N ILE A 50 -16.57 4.98 -12.16
CA ILE A 50 -15.95 4.12 -11.13
C ILE A 50 -14.55 3.78 -11.62
N THR A 51 -13.54 3.91 -10.75
CA THR A 51 -12.15 3.56 -11.10
C THR A 51 -11.31 3.26 -9.87
N SER A 52 -10.32 2.38 -10.02
CA SER A 52 -9.26 2.13 -9.04
C SER A 52 -8.02 2.97 -9.32
N LYS A 53 -7.56 3.01 -10.56
CA LYS A 53 -6.22 3.49 -10.92
C LYS A 53 -6.14 4.33 -12.19
N VAL A 54 -7.19 4.39 -13.02
CA VAL A 54 -7.16 5.17 -14.25
C VAL A 54 -6.99 6.64 -13.92
N LEU A 55 -6.04 7.31 -14.58
CA LEU A 55 -5.76 8.73 -14.38
C LEU A 55 -6.87 9.60 -14.95
N LEU A 56 -7.42 10.47 -14.13
CA LEU A 56 -8.43 11.44 -14.48
C LEU A 56 -7.83 12.84 -14.30
N THR A 57 -7.17 13.33 -15.35
CA THR A 57 -6.46 14.60 -15.37
C THR A 57 -7.40 15.79 -15.58
N ARG A 58 -6.93 17.00 -15.31
CA ARG A 58 -7.65 18.26 -15.58
C ARG A 58 -8.13 18.34 -17.01
N GLU A 59 -7.28 18.00 -17.98
CA GLU A 59 -7.62 18.06 -19.41
C GLU A 59 -8.79 17.13 -19.73
N LEU A 60 -8.77 15.92 -19.18
CA LEU A 60 -9.87 14.99 -19.36
C LEU A 60 -11.15 15.50 -18.70
N LEU A 61 -11.08 15.88 -17.42
CA LEU A 61 -12.26 16.32 -16.66
C LEU A 61 -12.94 17.55 -17.27
N SER A 62 -12.17 18.47 -17.88
CA SER A 62 -12.70 19.65 -18.56
C SER A 62 -13.58 19.32 -19.78
N GLN A 63 -13.46 18.12 -20.34
CA GLN A 63 -14.18 17.65 -21.50
C GLN A 63 -15.44 16.83 -21.15
N LEU A 64 -15.75 16.65 -19.86
CA LEU A 64 -16.82 15.77 -19.36
C LEU A 64 -17.96 16.56 -18.69
N PRO A 65 -18.75 17.36 -19.44
CA PRO A 65 -19.76 18.27 -18.88
C PRO A 65 -20.95 17.55 -18.20
N LYS A 66 -21.13 16.23 -18.46
CA LYS A 66 -22.18 15.42 -17.84
C LYS A 66 -21.73 14.76 -16.55
N LEU A 67 -20.42 14.66 -16.29
CA LEU A 67 -19.85 13.94 -15.17
C LEU A 67 -20.19 14.65 -13.86
N LYS A 68 -20.74 13.91 -12.91
CA LYS A 68 -21.18 14.42 -11.61
C LYS A 68 -20.43 13.77 -10.44
N LEU A 69 -20.07 12.47 -10.59
CA LEU A 69 -19.44 11.69 -9.52
C LEU A 69 -18.29 10.84 -10.07
N ILE A 70 -17.19 10.85 -9.35
CA ILE A 70 -16.11 9.87 -9.47
C ILE A 70 -16.11 9.03 -8.19
N ALA A 71 -16.42 7.74 -8.30
CA ALA A 71 -16.39 6.77 -7.21
C ALA A 71 -15.08 5.95 -7.30
N ILE A 72 -14.17 6.19 -6.36
CA ILE A 72 -12.86 5.52 -6.35
C ILE A 72 -12.94 4.24 -5.53
N THR A 73 -12.55 3.11 -6.13
CA THR A 73 -12.49 1.80 -5.47
C THR A 73 -11.18 1.61 -4.70
N ALA A 74 -10.76 2.63 -3.97
CA ALA A 74 -9.55 2.65 -3.15
C ALA A 74 -9.63 3.74 -2.07
N THR A 75 -8.69 3.71 -1.11
CA THR A 75 -8.49 4.82 -0.17
C THR A 75 -7.73 5.99 -0.82
N GLY A 76 -6.71 5.70 -1.64
CA GLY A 76 -5.92 6.73 -2.30
C GLY A 76 -6.68 7.37 -3.47
N THR A 77 -6.48 8.68 -3.65
CA THR A 77 -7.12 9.50 -4.71
C THR A 77 -6.10 10.08 -5.69
N ASN A 78 -4.87 9.58 -5.67
CA ASN A 78 -3.75 10.13 -6.45
C ASN A 78 -3.95 10.05 -7.98
N ASN A 79 -4.90 9.25 -8.43
CA ASN A 79 -5.28 9.10 -9.83
C ASN A 79 -6.30 10.14 -10.31
N VAL A 80 -6.77 11.05 -9.45
CA VAL A 80 -7.75 12.09 -9.81
C VAL A 80 -7.19 13.47 -9.47
N ASP A 81 -7.27 14.42 -10.39
CA ASP A 81 -7.05 15.83 -10.11
C ASP A 81 -8.23 16.38 -9.29
N LEU A 82 -8.06 16.35 -7.96
CA LEU A 82 -9.11 16.79 -7.02
C LEU A 82 -9.42 18.29 -7.12
N VAL A 83 -8.43 19.11 -7.51
CA VAL A 83 -8.61 20.55 -7.69
C VAL A 83 -9.49 20.79 -8.91
N ALA A 84 -9.17 20.16 -10.02
CA ALA A 84 -9.97 20.25 -11.24
C ALA A 84 -11.39 19.69 -11.03
N ALA A 85 -11.52 18.53 -10.38
CA ALA A 85 -12.82 17.93 -10.09
C ALA A 85 -13.72 18.92 -9.32
N LYS A 86 -13.18 19.57 -8.29
CA LYS A 86 -13.90 20.59 -7.52
C LYS A 86 -14.28 21.81 -8.36
N GLU A 87 -13.38 22.32 -9.18
CA GLU A 87 -13.64 23.47 -10.07
C GLU A 87 -14.75 23.18 -11.10
N PHE A 88 -14.81 21.95 -11.62
CA PHE A 88 -15.83 21.52 -12.56
C PHE A 88 -17.13 21.01 -11.90
N GLY A 89 -17.22 21.09 -10.56
CA GLY A 89 -18.42 20.66 -9.82
C GLY A 89 -18.60 19.15 -9.77
N ILE A 90 -17.51 18.38 -9.97
CA ILE A 90 -17.52 16.92 -9.91
C ILE A 90 -17.23 16.48 -8.47
N THR A 91 -18.15 15.72 -7.88
CA THR A 91 -17.93 15.09 -6.56
C THR A 91 -16.96 13.91 -6.69
N VAL A 92 -16.02 13.78 -5.78
CA VAL A 92 -15.11 12.63 -5.70
C VAL A 92 -15.31 11.92 -4.38
N LYS A 93 -15.71 10.65 -4.43
CA LYS A 93 -15.87 9.80 -3.24
C LYS A 93 -14.92 8.60 -3.34
N ASN A 94 -14.12 8.42 -2.31
CA ASN A 94 -13.26 7.26 -2.14
C ASN A 94 -13.78 6.35 -1.03
N VAL A 95 -13.13 5.22 -0.80
CA VAL A 95 -13.48 4.32 0.31
C VAL A 95 -12.33 4.28 1.30
N THR A 96 -12.59 4.75 2.51
CA THR A 96 -11.64 4.72 3.62
C THR A 96 -11.98 3.63 4.62
N GLY A 97 -10.98 3.10 5.32
CA GLY A 97 -11.15 2.21 6.46
C GLY A 97 -11.55 0.76 6.14
N TYR A 98 -11.66 0.36 4.87
CA TYR A 98 -12.06 -0.99 4.50
C TYR A 98 -10.96 -2.04 4.77
N SER A 99 -9.69 -1.64 4.73
CA SER A 99 -8.53 -2.52 4.89
C SER A 99 -7.79 -2.35 6.22
N THR A 100 -8.45 -1.73 7.23
CA THR A 100 -7.83 -1.46 8.54
C THR A 100 -7.49 -2.72 9.34
N THR A 101 -8.07 -3.85 9.02
CA THR A 101 -7.70 -5.16 9.60
C THR A 101 -6.63 -5.83 8.76
N THR A 102 -6.84 -5.90 7.47
CA THR A 102 -6.01 -6.71 6.53
C THR A 102 -4.58 -6.20 6.40
N VAL A 103 -4.40 -4.88 6.20
CA VAL A 103 -3.05 -4.31 6.05
C VAL A 103 -2.20 -4.55 7.29
N PRO A 104 -2.68 -4.35 8.54
CA PRO A 104 -1.93 -4.70 9.74
C PRO A 104 -1.56 -6.19 9.84
N GLU A 105 -2.46 -7.09 9.48
CA GLU A 105 -2.16 -8.52 9.44
C GLU A 105 -1.08 -8.86 8.41
N HIS A 106 -1.13 -8.24 7.23
CA HIS A 106 -0.11 -8.39 6.20
C HIS A 106 1.26 -7.87 6.66
N VAL A 107 1.29 -6.74 7.36
CA VAL A 107 2.52 -6.20 7.98
C VAL A 107 3.12 -7.21 8.96
N LEU A 108 2.30 -7.80 9.84
CA LEU A 108 2.79 -8.83 10.76
C LEU A 108 3.29 -10.07 10.04
N ALA A 109 2.59 -10.53 9.00
CA ALA A 109 3.04 -11.65 8.18
C ALA A 109 4.41 -11.37 7.55
N MET A 110 4.65 -10.17 7.02
CA MET A 110 5.94 -9.72 6.51
C MET A 110 7.02 -9.72 7.60
N ILE A 111 6.71 -9.20 8.80
CA ILE A 111 7.63 -9.19 9.94
C ILE A 111 8.03 -10.62 10.32
N PHE A 112 7.06 -11.53 10.47
CA PHE A 112 7.34 -12.93 10.77
C PHE A 112 8.17 -13.59 9.68
N ALA A 113 7.84 -13.36 8.41
CA ALA A 113 8.57 -13.94 7.27
C ALA A 113 10.04 -13.52 7.25
N LEU A 114 10.34 -12.25 7.53
CA LEU A 114 11.71 -11.73 7.58
C LEU A 114 12.46 -12.18 8.83
N LYS A 115 11.88 -12.03 10.02
CA LYS A 115 12.52 -12.38 11.29
C LYS A 115 12.85 -13.88 11.41
N HIS A 116 12.06 -14.74 10.79
CA HIS A 116 12.28 -16.19 10.74
C HIS A 116 12.91 -16.67 9.43
N SER A 117 13.31 -15.76 8.52
CA SER A 117 13.92 -16.07 7.23
C SER A 117 13.14 -17.12 6.41
N LEU A 118 11.79 -17.11 6.52
CA LEU A 118 10.94 -18.15 5.91
C LEU A 118 11.14 -18.24 4.41
N ILE A 119 11.36 -17.11 3.73
CA ILE A 119 11.53 -17.04 2.28
C ILE A 119 12.85 -17.71 1.86
N GLY A 120 13.95 -17.44 2.58
CA GLY A 120 15.25 -18.03 2.32
C GLY A 120 15.21 -19.55 2.47
N TYR A 121 14.70 -20.03 3.62
CA TYR A 121 14.58 -21.47 3.87
C TYR A 121 13.64 -22.16 2.90
N HIS A 122 12.47 -21.57 2.59
CA HIS A 122 11.55 -22.16 1.62
C HIS A 122 12.17 -22.23 0.22
N ARG A 123 12.82 -21.15 -0.23
CA ARG A 123 13.48 -21.12 -1.54
C ARG A 123 14.54 -22.21 -1.68
N ASP A 124 15.37 -22.42 -0.65
CA ASP A 124 16.39 -23.47 -0.68
C ASP A 124 15.78 -24.86 -0.88
N GLN A 125 14.61 -25.13 -0.26
CA GLN A 125 13.94 -26.44 -0.40
C GLN A 125 13.42 -26.68 -1.82
N ILE A 126 12.97 -25.64 -2.51
CA ILE A 126 12.38 -25.77 -3.86
C ILE A 126 13.42 -25.65 -4.99
N THR A 127 14.62 -25.13 -4.69
CA THR A 127 15.66 -24.88 -5.72
C THR A 127 16.88 -25.79 -5.63
N SER A 128 17.17 -26.39 -4.46
CA SER A 128 18.45 -27.07 -4.24
C SER A 128 18.38 -28.37 -3.42
N ASP A 129 17.20 -28.81 -2.99
CA ASP A 129 17.02 -29.96 -2.09
C ASP A 129 18.00 -29.96 -0.89
N ARG A 130 18.36 -28.77 -0.42
CA ARG A 130 19.45 -28.56 0.53
C ARG A 130 19.30 -29.37 1.81
N TRP A 131 18.10 -29.44 2.36
CA TRP A 131 17.89 -30.22 3.59
C TRP A 131 18.05 -31.71 3.37
N ALA A 132 17.55 -32.24 2.24
CA ALA A 132 17.69 -33.65 1.92
C ALA A 132 19.15 -34.06 1.68
N THR A 133 20.00 -33.12 1.27
CA THR A 133 21.39 -33.37 0.86
C THR A 133 22.42 -32.92 1.89
N CYS A 134 22.06 -32.13 2.91
CA CYS A 134 23.03 -31.60 3.89
C CYS A 134 23.57 -32.66 4.87
N GLY A 135 22.95 -33.82 4.95
CA GLY A 135 23.37 -34.90 5.88
C GLY A 135 23.19 -34.61 7.36
N GLN A 136 22.41 -33.56 7.69
CA GLN A 136 22.17 -33.14 9.08
C GLN A 136 20.68 -33.09 9.39
N PHE A 137 20.31 -33.15 10.66
CA PHE A 137 18.91 -33.03 11.12
C PHE A 137 18.32 -31.69 10.70
N CYS A 138 19.07 -30.60 10.79
CA CYS A 138 18.68 -29.27 10.36
C CYS A 138 19.93 -28.49 9.88
N TYR A 139 19.71 -27.35 9.24
CA TYR A 139 20.74 -26.36 8.97
C TYR A 139 20.24 -24.95 9.32
N VAL A 140 21.15 -24.03 9.69
CA VAL A 140 20.83 -22.69 10.19
C VAL A 140 21.65 -21.65 9.42
N ASP A 141 21.48 -21.62 8.11
CA ASP A 141 22.24 -20.74 7.21
C ASP A 141 21.70 -19.31 7.17
N TYR A 142 20.41 -19.14 7.52
CA TYR A 142 19.77 -17.84 7.64
C TYR A 142 19.44 -17.52 9.11
N PRO A 143 19.52 -16.24 9.53
CA PRO A 143 19.21 -15.87 10.90
C PRO A 143 17.73 -16.12 11.21
N VAL A 144 17.46 -16.69 12.36
CA VAL A 144 16.13 -16.81 12.97
C VAL A 144 16.15 -16.03 14.26
N THR A 145 15.32 -15.00 14.36
CA THR A 145 15.31 -14.11 15.52
C THR A 145 13.89 -13.91 16.06
N ASP A 146 13.77 -13.85 17.38
CA ASP A 146 12.48 -13.68 18.04
C ASP A 146 11.89 -12.29 17.79
N ILE A 147 10.56 -12.22 17.77
CA ILE A 147 9.80 -10.98 17.66
C ILE A 147 9.58 -10.37 19.04
N ARG A 148 9.34 -11.22 20.06
CA ARG A 148 9.11 -10.76 21.42
C ARG A 148 10.27 -9.89 21.92
N GLY A 149 9.93 -8.70 22.45
CA GLY A 149 10.91 -7.74 22.95
C GLY A 149 11.55 -6.87 21.86
N SER A 150 11.37 -7.18 20.55
CA SER A 150 11.82 -6.29 19.47
C SER A 150 11.04 -4.97 19.49
N THR A 151 11.70 -3.89 19.10
CA THR A 151 11.09 -2.55 19.01
C THR A 151 10.61 -2.29 17.59
N LEU A 152 9.30 -2.07 17.41
CA LEU A 152 8.67 -1.61 16.17
C LEU A 152 8.50 -0.09 16.21
N ALA A 153 9.14 0.62 15.28
CA ALA A 153 8.86 2.03 15.04
C ALA A 153 7.79 2.18 13.95
N VAL A 154 6.69 2.82 14.28
CA VAL A 154 5.55 3.08 13.40
C VAL A 154 5.60 4.54 12.94
N PHE A 155 5.78 4.74 11.64
CA PHE A 155 5.75 6.06 11.01
C PHE A 155 4.34 6.35 10.49
N GLY A 156 3.58 7.14 11.23
CA GLY A 156 2.17 7.45 10.97
C GLY A 156 1.21 6.75 11.94
N LYS A 157 0.60 7.53 12.86
CA LYS A 157 -0.35 7.08 13.89
C LYS A 157 -1.81 7.26 13.44
N GLY A 158 -2.09 6.93 12.17
CA GLY A 158 -3.47 6.85 11.65
C GLY A 158 -4.13 5.51 12.02
N ASN A 159 -5.30 5.23 11.44
CA ASN A 159 -6.06 4.00 11.72
C ASN A 159 -5.21 2.74 11.48
N THR A 160 -4.54 2.64 10.33
CA THR A 160 -3.70 1.49 9.99
C THR A 160 -2.49 1.37 10.91
N GLY A 161 -1.73 2.45 11.13
CA GLY A 161 -0.53 2.41 11.98
C GLY A 161 -0.87 2.12 13.44
N SER A 162 -2.00 2.63 13.95
CA SER A 162 -2.47 2.32 15.31
C SER A 162 -2.87 0.85 15.46
N GLU A 163 -3.49 0.26 14.43
CA GLU A 163 -3.87 -1.15 14.47
C GLU A 163 -2.63 -2.06 14.32
N VAL A 164 -1.65 -1.70 13.47
CA VAL A 164 -0.34 -2.38 13.43
C VAL A 164 0.32 -2.36 14.80
N ALA A 165 0.32 -1.21 15.47
CA ALA A 165 0.87 -1.09 16.82
C ALA A 165 0.17 -2.01 17.83
N ARG A 166 -1.16 -2.05 17.80
CA ARG A 166 -1.97 -2.92 18.68
C ARG A 166 -1.65 -4.40 18.46
N LEU A 167 -1.59 -4.85 17.21
CA LEU A 167 -1.26 -6.23 16.88
C LEU A 167 0.19 -6.59 17.25
N ALA A 168 1.15 -5.70 16.99
CA ALA A 168 2.54 -5.89 17.35
C ALA A 168 2.73 -6.02 18.87
N GLN A 169 2.03 -5.20 19.67
CA GLN A 169 2.02 -5.34 21.12
C GLN A 169 1.43 -6.67 21.59
N ALA A 170 0.38 -7.15 20.92
CA ALA A 170 -0.25 -8.43 21.26
C ALA A 170 0.69 -9.64 21.05
N VAL A 171 1.65 -9.54 20.12
CA VAL A 171 2.69 -10.56 19.92
C VAL A 171 3.97 -10.30 20.74
N GLY A 172 3.94 -9.32 21.63
CA GLY A 172 5.01 -9.05 22.61
C GLY A 172 6.11 -8.11 22.13
N MET A 173 5.86 -7.29 21.08
CA MET A 173 6.78 -6.25 20.66
C MET A 173 6.64 -4.98 21.50
N ASN A 174 7.72 -4.22 21.62
CA ASN A 174 7.68 -2.84 22.07
C ASN A 174 7.32 -1.95 20.87
N VAL A 175 6.43 -0.97 21.05
CA VAL A 175 6.02 -0.08 19.96
C VAL A 175 6.34 1.36 20.32
N ILE A 176 6.95 2.07 19.36
CA ILE A 176 7.17 3.51 19.40
C ILE A 176 6.56 4.15 18.15
N PHE A 177 6.03 5.37 18.28
CA PHE A 177 5.55 6.17 17.16
C PHE A 177 6.58 7.24 16.82
N ALA A 178 7.03 7.29 15.58
CA ALA A 178 7.98 8.30 15.13
C ALA A 178 7.29 9.66 14.96
N GLU A 179 7.94 10.72 15.44
CA GLU A 179 7.54 12.10 15.15
C GLU A 179 7.88 12.48 13.71
N HIS A 180 7.33 13.58 13.22
CA HIS A 180 7.62 14.09 11.89
C HIS A 180 9.08 14.55 11.76
N GLN A 181 9.66 14.39 10.58
CA GLN A 181 10.97 14.92 10.27
C GLN A 181 10.99 16.45 10.45
N GLY A 182 11.99 16.97 11.13
CA GLY A 182 12.14 18.40 11.38
C GLY A 182 11.21 18.98 12.46
N ALA A 183 10.51 18.14 13.22
CA ALA A 183 9.70 18.63 14.34
C ALA A 183 10.57 19.30 15.41
N THR A 184 10.19 20.51 15.82
CA THR A 184 10.86 21.26 16.87
C THR A 184 10.45 20.81 18.28
N GLU A 185 9.27 20.21 18.39
CA GLU A 185 8.72 19.67 19.63
C GLU A 185 8.28 18.22 19.42
N ILE A 186 8.53 17.38 20.42
CA ILE A 186 8.12 15.99 20.37
C ILE A 186 6.79 15.84 21.12
N ARG A 187 5.76 15.43 20.42
CA ARG A 187 4.42 15.23 21.00
C ARG A 187 4.45 14.09 22.03
N ALA A 188 3.60 14.21 23.05
CA ALA A 188 3.46 13.15 24.05
C ALA A 188 3.11 11.79 23.40
N GLY A 189 3.88 10.75 23.72
CA GLY A 189 3.72 9.41 23.15
C GLY A 189 4.34 9.23 21.76
N TYR A 190 5.20 10.16 21.33
CA TYR A 190 6.04 10.03 20.15
C TYR A 190 7.53 10.02 20.53
N THR A 191 8.33 9.44 19.66
CA THR A 191 9.79 9.40 19.72
C THR A 191 10.34 10.33 18.63
N ALA A 192 11.40 11.07 18.91
CA ALA A 192 12.05 11.93 17.93
C ALA A 192 12.39 11.17 16.66
N PHE A 193 12.29 11.85 15.51
CA PHE A 193 12.39 11.22 14.19
C PHE A 193 13.62 10.32 14.04
N GLU A 194 14.82 10.87 14.26
CA GLU A 194 16.06 10.10 14.15
C GLU A 194 16.19 9.02 15.23
N ASP A 195 15.72 9.29 16.46
CA ASP A 195 15.79 8.32 17.54
C ASP A 195 14.89 7.11 17.30
N ALA A 196 13.78 7.30 16.57
CA ALA A 196 12.94 6.19 16.14
C ALA A 196 13.71 5.24 15.20
N PHE A 197 14.54 5.75 14.28
CA PHE A 197 15.42 4.91 13.43
C PHE A 197 16.46 4.17 14.25
N LYS A 198 17.13 4.86 15.19
CA LYS A 198 18.22 4.29 16.00
C LYS A 198 17.73 3.21 16.97
N GLN A 199 16.52 3.35 17.50
CA GLN A 199 15.94 2.42 18.48
C GLN A 199 15.27 1.21 17.83
N ALA A 200 14.75 1.35 16.62
CA ALA A 200 13.94 0.34 15.95
C ALA A 200 14.73 -0.93 15.58
N ASP A 201 14.11 -2.09 15.82
CA ASP A 201 14.48 -3.36 15.20
C ASP A 201 13.66 -3.60 13.93
N ILE A 202 12.46 -2.99 13.86
CA ILE A 202 11.62 -2.98 12.67
C ILE A 202 11.06 -1.57 12.48
N ILE A 203 11.07 -1.06 11.25
CA ILE A 203 10.41 0.18 10.85
C ILE A 203 9.23 -0.18 9.95
N SER A 204 8.05 0.39 10.22
CA SER A 204 6.86 0.21 9.40
C SER A 204 6.23 1.54 9.02
N LEU A 205 6.00 1.73 7.70
CA LEU A 205 5.55 3.00 7.11
C LEU A 205 4.03 3.01 6.91
N HIS A 206 3.35 3.94 7.57
CA HIS A 206 1.89 4.16 7.51
C HIS A 206 1.51 5.63 7.40
N CYS A 207 2.50 6.49 7.09
CA CYS A 207 2.27 7.91 6.80
C CYS A 207 1.79 8.10 5.35
N PRO A 208 1.05 9.19 5.06
CA PRO A 208 0.70 9.55 3.69
C PRO A 208 1.95 9.96 2.91
N LEU A 209 1.89 9.78 1.58
CA LEU A 209 2.87 10.35 0.66
C LEU A 209 2.56 11.84 0.46
N THR A 210 3.51 12.67 0.80
CA THR A 210 3.51 14.14 0.63
C THR A 210 4.89 14.60 0.19
N GLU A 211 5.07 15.85 -0.15
CA GLU A 211 6.40 16.41 -0.44
C GLU A 211 7.39 16.19 0.72
N SER A 212 6.93 16.30 1.96
CA SER A 212 7.79 16.12 3.16
C SER A 212 8.06 14.66 3.52
N THR A 213 7.32 13.69 2.95
CA THR A 213 7.50 12.26 3.20
C THR A 213 8.03 11.50 1.99
N GLN A 214 8.14 12.15 0.83
CA GLN A 214 8.79 11.56 -0.33
C GLN A 214 10.25 11.26 -0.01
N ASN A 215 10.69 10.03 -0.31
CA ASN A 215 12.01 9.52 0.05
C ASN A 215 12.33 9.69 1.56
N LEU A 216 11.32 9.51 2.41
CA LEU A 216 11.49 9.47 3.86
C LEU A 216 12.57 8.45 4.26
N ILE A 217 12.57 7.31 3.58
CA ILE A 217 13.63 6.30 3.65
C ILE A 217 14.60 6.56 2.50
N ASN A 218 15.76 7.04 2.83
CA ASN A 218 16.86 7.37 1.92
C ASN A 218 18.21 6.93 2.51
N ALA A 219 19.32 7.23 1.85
CA ALA A 219 20.65 6.81 2.30
C ALA A 219 20.98 7.29 3.72
N GLU A 220 20.56 8.53 4.08
CA GLU A 220 20.83 9.12 5.39
C GLU A 220 20.03 8.42 6.49
N THR A 221 18.73 8.24 6.29
CA THR A 221 17.84 7.58 7.26
C THR A 221 18.14 6.08 7.39
N LEU A 222 18.50 5.41 6.28
CA LEU A 222 18.97 4.02 6.31
C LEU A 222 20.28 3.87 7.12
N ALA A 223 21.17 4.88 7.08
CA ALA A 223 22.39 4.87 7.86
C ALA A 223 22.18 5.02 9.39
N LEU A 224 21.00 5.51 9.81
CA LEU A 224 20.61 5.59 11.22
C LEU A 224 20.08 4.26 11.75
N MET A 225 19.65 3.35 10.89
CA MET A 225 19.09 2.07 11.28
C MET A 225 20.16 1.12 11.83
N LYS A 226 19.73 0.22 12.70
CA LYS A 226 20.60 -0.89 13.14
C LYS A 226 20.90 -1.83 11.98
N PRO A 227 22.11 -2.40 11.85
CA PRO A 227 22.39 -3.41 10.82
C PRO A 227 21.50 -4.65 10.92
N THR A 228 20.89 -4.88 12.08
CA THR A 228 19.93 -5.97 12.35
C THR A 228 18.47 -5.56 12.10
N ALA A 229 18.21 -4.32 11.71
CA ALA A 229 16.85 -3.82 11.53
C ALA A 229 16.23 -4.18 10.18
N TYR A 230 14.91 -4.22 10.16
CA TYR A 230 14.09 -4.49 8.97
C TYR A 230 13.20 -3.31 8.62
N LEU A 231 12.96 -3.11 7.33
CA LEU A 231 12.05 -2.10 6.79
C LEU A 231 10.79 -2.76 6.22
N ILE A 232 9.61 -2.25 6.59
CA ILE A 232 8.31 -2.67 6.03
C ILE A 232 7.63 -1.47 5.38
N ASN A 233 7.22 -1.59 4.12
CA ASN A 233 6.43 -0.58 3.43
C ASN A 233 5.19 -1.19 2.77
N THR A 234 4.03 -0.94 3.36
CA THR A 234 2.70 -1.24 2.81
C THR A 234 1.89 0.05 2.55
N GLY A 235 2.56 1.20 2.58
CA GLY A 235 1.96 2.52 2.39
C GLY A 235 1.99 2.96 0.94
N ARG A 236 3.07 3.62 0.54
CA ARG A 236 3.30 4.10 -0.84
C ARG A 236 4.76 3.90 -1.23
N GLY A 237 5.00 3.45 -2.47
CA GLY A 237 6.34 3.21 -3.00
C GLY A 237 7.29 4.40 -2.83
N PRO A 238 6.92 5.62 -3.26
CA PRO A 238 7.79 6.79 -3.17
C PRO A 238 8.14 7.29 -1.75
N LEU A 239 7.65 6.65 -0.70
CA LEU A 239 8.17 6.87 0.66
C LEU A 239 9.62 6.36 0.80
N VAL A 240 10.06 5.49 -0.11
CA VAL A 240 11.36 4.82 -0.09
C VAL A 240 12.13 5.16 -1.36
N ASP A 241 13.36 5.61 -1.22
CA ASP A 241 14.34 5.64 -2.30
C ASP A 241 14.79 4.20 -2.59
N GLU A 242 14.29 3.62 -3.70
CA GLU A 242 14.56 2.24 -4.09
C GLU A 242 16.06 1.98 -4.35
N VAL A 243 16.79 2.97 -4.85
CA VAL A 243 18.24 2.84 -5.11
C VAL A 243 19.01 2.79 -3.79
N ALA A 244 18.69 3.69 -2.87
CA ALA A 244 19.30 3.72 -1.55
C ALA A 244 19.00 2.43 -0.77
N LEU A 245 17.75 1.94 -0.83
CA LEU A 245 17.35 0.69 -0.19
C LEU A 245 18.12 -0.51 -0.76
N LEU A 246 18.21 -0.62 -2.09
CA LEU A 246 18.96 -1.72 -2.72
C LEU A 246 20.42 -1.71 -2.28
N ASN A 247 21.07 -0.55 -2.31
CA ASN A 247 22.44 -0.39 -1.82
C ASN A 247 22.59 -0.81 -0.35
N ALA A 248 21.63 -0.45 0.49
CA ALA A 248 21.67 -0.79 1.93
C ALA A 248 21.55 -2.31 2.14
N LEU A 249 20.68 -2.97 1.38
CA LEU A 249 20.49 -4.44 1.44
C LEU A 249 21.72 -5.19 0.95
N GLU A 250 22.29 -4.79 -0.19
CA GLU A 250 23.46 -5.44 -0.80
C GLU A 250 24.73 -5.30 0.05
N ASN A 251 24.85 -4.19 0.78
CA ASN A 251 26.00 -3.92 1.65
C ASN A 251 25.73 -4.31 3.13
N GLY A 252 24.62 -4.97 3.44
CA GLY A 252 24.29 -5.42 4.79
C GLY A 252 24.13 -4.27 5.80
N LYS A 253 23.73 -3.08 5.34
CA LYS A 253 23.46 -1.92 6.21
C LYS A 253 22.21 -2.09 7.04
N ILE A 254 21.25 -2.87 6.52
CA ILE A 254 20.06 -3.35 7.24
C ILE A 254 19.89 -4.85 6.98
N ALA A 255 19.17 -5.53 7.87
CA ALA A 255 19.00 -6.98 7.80
C ALA A 255 18.05 -7.42 6.67
N GLY A 256 17.09 -6.60 6.29
CA GLY A 256 16.17 -6.93 5.20
C GLY A 256 15.05 -5.92 5.04
N ALA A 257 14.22 -6.14 4.02
CA ALA A 257 13.04 -5.31 3.75
C ALA A 257 11.87 -6.13 3.20
N ALA A 258 10.64 -5.67 3.48
CA ALA A 258 9.42 -6.17 2.84
C ALA A 258 8.60 -5.01 2.29
N LEU A 259 8.25 -5.10 1.02
CA LEU A 259 7.57 -4.06 0.27
C LEU A 259 6.31 -4.63 -0.38
N ASP A 260 5.15 -4.05 -0.09
CA ASP A 260 3.92 -4.34 -0.85
C ASP A 260 3.72 -3.35 -2.00
N VAL A 261 4.49 -2.27 -1.99
CA VAL A 261 4.38 -1.14 -2.93
C VAL A 261 5.73 -0.74 -3.49
N LEU A 262 5.75 -0.30 -4.75
CA LEU A 262 6.93 0.20 -5.46
C LEU A 262 6.69 1.60 -6.03
N VAL A 263 7.76 2.31 -6.38
CA VAL A 263 7.67 3.67 -6.96
C VAL A 263 6.85 3.68 -8.25
N LYS A 264 7.06 2.68 -9.11
CA LYS A 264 6.26 2.46 -10.32
C LYS A 264 5.48 1.16 -10.20
N GLU A 265 4.17 1.23 -10.35
CA GLU A 265 3.24 0.11 -10.30
C GLU A 265 2.33 0.08 -11.55
N PRO A 266 2.30 -1.04 -12.31
CA PRO A 266 3.16 -2.21 -12.16
C PRO A 266 4.62 -1.90 -12.46
N PRO A 267 5.58 -2.63 -11.79
CA PRO A 267 7.00 -2.43 -12.03
C PRO A 267 7.43 -2.92 -13.41
N GLU A 268 8.50 -2.33 -13.94
CA GLU A 268 9.14 -2.83 -15.14
C GLU A 268 9.86 -4.17 -14.90
N LYS A 269 9.99 -4.98 -15.95
CA LYS A 269 10.61 -6.31 -15.84
C LYS A 269 12.05 -6.27 -15.30
N ASP A 270 12.77 -5.20 -15.60
CA ASP A 270 14.16 -4.94 -15.21
C ASP A 270 14.28 -4.05 -13.96
N ASN A 271 13.17 -3.77 -13.25
CA ASN A 271 13.23 -3.03 -11.99
C ASN A 271 14.29 -3.65 -11.04
N PRO A 272 15.27 -2.87 -10.54
CA PRO A 272 16.41 -3.40 -9.79
C PRO A 272 16.02 -4.15 -8.51
N LEU A 273 15.01 -3.68 -7.77
CA LEU A 273 14.51 -4.38 -6.56
C LEU A 273 13.86 -5.71 -6.91
N MET A 274 13.07 -5.77 -8.00
CA MET A 274 12.48 -7.01 -8.49
C MET A 274 13.55 -8.04 -8.90
N GLN A 275 14.62 -7.59 -9.53
CA GLN A 275 15.74 -8.47 -9.87
C GLN A 275 16.52 -8.91 -8.62
N ALA A 276 16.72 -8.00 -7.67
CA ALA A 276 17.37 -8.29 -6.40
C ALA A 276 16.58 -9.30 -5.55
N ALA A 277 15.25 -9.20 -5.50
CA ALA A 277 14.40 -10.13 -4.75
C ALA A 277 14.54 -11.60 -5.21
N LYS A 278 14.95 -11.84 -6.47
CA LYS A 278 15.23 -13.20 -6.97
C LYS A 278 16.45 -13.85 -6.30
N ARG A 279 17.39 -13.05 -5.81
CA ARG A 279 18.65 -13.52 -5.22
C ARG A 279 18.79 -13.22 -3.73
N LEU A 280 18.20 -12.14 -3.23
CA LEU A 280 18.26 -11.75 -1.83
C LEU A 280 17.14 -12.45 -1.03
N PRO A 281 17.46 -13.33 -0.08
CA PRO A 281 16.47 -14.03 0.73
C PRO A 281 15.80 -13.12 1.77
N ASN A 282 16.36 -11.95 2.00
CA ASN A 282 15.93 -10.94 2.96
C ASN A 282 15.21 -9.75 2.31
N LEU A 283 14.82 -9.85 1.03
CA LEU A 283 13.97 -8.91 0.32
C LEU A 283 12.68 -9.61 -0.12
N LEU A 284 11.56 -9.24 0.52
CA LEU A 284 10.22 -9.71 0.19
C LEU A 284 9.46 -8.63 -0.57
N ILE A 285 8.87 -8.96 -1.71
CA ILE A 285 8.01 -8.06 -2.47
C ILE A 285 6.68 -8.76 -2.74
N THR A 286 5.56 -8.09 -2.42
CA THR A 286 4.20 -8.50 -2.77
C THR A 286 3.57 -7.47 -3.72
N PRO A 287 2.65 -7.88 -4.62
CA PRO A 287 2.19 -7.02 -5.72
C PRO A 287 1.01 -6.12 -5.32
N HIS A 288 1.18 -5.27 -4.32
CA HIS A 288 0.19 -4.32 -3.78
C HIS A 288 -1.13 -5.00 -3.37
N VAL A 289 -1.01 -6.08 -2.60
CA VAL A 289 -2.14 -6.93 -2.17
C VAL A 289 -2.42 -6.89 -0.66
N ALA A 290 -1.68 -6.09 0.10
CA ALA A 290 -1.86 -6.00 1.56
C ALA A 290 -3.30 -5.64 1.98
N TRP A 291 -4.08 -5.03 1.08
CA TRP A 291 -5.47 -4.63 1.29
C TRP A 291 -6.50 -5.70 0.93
N ALA A 292 -6.13 -6.76 0.21
CA ALA A 292 -7.02 -7.58 -0.63
C ALA A 292 -7.58 -8.83 0.07
N SER A 293 -7.90 -8.77 1.37
CA SER A 293 -8.67 -9.88 1.98
C SER A 293 -10.12 -9.87 1.49
N ASP A 294 -10.75 -11.03 1.53
CA ASP A 294 -12.15 -11.22 1.13
C ASP A 294 -13.09 -10.25 1.85
N SER A 295 -12.95 -10.11 3.17
CA SER A 295 -13.76 -9.20 3.98
C SER A 295 -13.51 -7.72 3.64
N ALA A 296 -12.26 -7.35 3.35
CA ALA A 296 -11.92 -5.99 2.94
C ALA A 296 -12.49 -5.65 1.57
N VAL A 297 -12.38 -6.57 0.60
CA VAL A 297 -12.95 -6.38 -0.75
C VAL A 297 -14.48 -6.31 -0.68
N THR A 298 -15.12 -7.20 0.08
CA THR A 298 -16.57 -7.13 0.32
C THR A 298 -16.99 -5.76 0.88
N THR A 299 -16.27 -5.26 1.87
CA THR A 299 -16.53 -3.94 2.46
C THR A 299 -16.33 -2.83 1.42
N LEU A 300 -15.26 -2.91 0.63
CA LEU A 300 -14.95 -1.95 -0.42
C LEU A 300 -16.08 -1.81 -1.44
N VAL A 301 -16.49 -2.93 -2.07
CA VAL A 301 -17.51 -2.90 -3.13
C VAL A 301 -18.87 -2.41 -2.62
N ASN A 302 -19.25 -2.81 -1.42
CA ASN A 302 -20.49 -2.34 -0.80
C ASN A 302 -20.46 -0.83 -0.52
N LYS A 303 -19.33 -0.30 -0.04
CA LYS A 303 -19.16 1.14 0.20
C LYS A 303 -19.15 1.97 -1.09
N VAL A 304 -18.60 1.44 -2.18
CA VAL A 304 -18.69 2.11 -3.49
C VAL A 304 -20.13 2.29 -3.91
N THR A 305 -20.97 1.25 -3.80
CA THR A 305 -22.40 1.34 -4.09
C THR A 305 -23.11 2.34 -3.15
N GLN A 306 -22.83 2.27 -1.85
CA GLN A 306 -23.39 3.23 -0.88
C GLN A 306 -23.01 4.68 -1.21
N ASN A 307 -21.76 4.94 -1.63
CA ASN A 307 -21.31 6.26 -2.05
C ASN A 307 -22.10 6.79 -3.25
N MET A 308 -22.41 5.94 -4.24
CA MET A 308 -23.22 6.30 -5.39
C MET A 308 -24.68 6.59 -5.00
N GLU A 309 -25.29 5.75 -4.16
CA GLU A 309 -26.67 5.92 -3.68
C GLU A 309 -26.80 7.18 -2.83
N GLU A 310 -25.85 7.44 -1.94
CA GLU A 310 -25.82 8.66 -1.12
C GLU A 310 -25.71 9.90 -2.01
N PHE A 311 -24.79 9.89 -2.98
CA PHE A 311 -24.65 11.00 -3.92
C PHE A 311 -25.95 11.29 -4.68
N VAL A 312 -26.61 10.27 -5.22
CA VAL A 312 -27.87 10.46 -5.96
C VAL A 312 -29.00 10.97 -5.05
N ARG A 313 -29.02 10.57 -3.78
CA ARG A 313 -30.01 11.00 -2.80
C ARG A 313 -29.78 12.44 -2.31
N THR A 314 -28.52 12.86 -2.13
CA THR A 314 -28.16 14.13 -1.45
C THR A 314 -27.61 15.20 -2.41
N GLY A 315 -27.13 14.80 -3.56
CA GLY A 315 -26.36 15.66 -4.49
C GLY A 315 -24.91 15.92 -4.03
N GLN A 316 -24.45 15.21 -2.98
CA GLN A 316 -23.12 15.42 -2.37
C GLN A 316 -22.37 14.10 -2.15
#